data_05ef886d0c8b413fa503f0037b100c61
#
_entry.id   05ef886d0c8b413fa503f0037b100c61
#
_cell.length_a   1.000
_cell.length_b   1.000
_cell.length_c   1.000
_cell.angle_alpha   90.00
_cell.angle_beta   90.00
_cell.angle_gamma   90.00
#
_symmetry.space_group_name_H-M   'P 1'
#
loop_
_entity.id
_entity.type
_entity.pdbx_description
1 polymer ?
#
loop_
_entity_poly.entity_id
_entity_poly.type
_entity_poly.pdbx_seq_one_letter_code
_entity_poly.pdbx_strand_id
1 'polypeptide(L)'
;MKKIFAVLLASMMAATALVGCGGSGDSSTASKTESNGNGASATSSDFGDEDNITLKVWAPDNAVSTFEKECEAFKALYPDKKIDITVVAQTEKDAATNLLTDASAAADVFGFASDQLNKLQTAGVIAQAAYAEDISKRDTAESVSAATLDGKIYAYPETGDNGYYLVYDKSVVSDEQAGRFEDVLEACKAGGKKFIMNAGDGFYACMFTFTGGLKTDGLEDDGITQKYTDYDEAEVVATLQAFSKLIHDYKGTFQSLSLDAISSGFSQKSCGAGIDGSWNTVPDKKALGDNFGAAKLPTIDVNGEAKQIISMLGYKFIGVNASSKFPRSAQILANYLTGEECQRERATELGWGPSNQTVNGEEVVTGSAVLTAIAEQGKFAVPQVSIASTFWDPNANLGNKLIADETDPSNADFFKQLLTDTIANVRDE
;
A
#
# COMPACT_ATOMS: atom_id res chain seq x y z
N MET A 1 -36.33 -25.43 15.82
CA MET A 1 -36.30 -25.25 17.29
C MET A 1 -35.09 -24.37 17.59
N LYS A 2 -35.31 -23.09 17.66
CA LYS A 2 -35.22 -22.19 18.84
C LYS A 2 -33.91 -22.42 19.65
N LYS A 3 -32.97 -21.45 19.69
CA LYS A 3 -32.95 -20.41 20.70
C LYS A 3 -31.91 -19.29 20.37
N ILE A 4 -32.43 -18.08 20.43
CA ILE A 4 -31.81 -16.77 20.50
C ILE A 4 -31.17 -16.62 21.89
N PHE A 5 -29.98 -15.98 21.96
CA PHE A 5 -29.56 -15.24 23.16
C PHE A 5 -28.87 -13.94 22.74
N ALA A 6 -29.61 -12.86 22.96
CA ALA A 6 -29.08 -11.49 23.06
C ALA A 6 -28.77 -11.23 24.53
N VAL A 7 -27.62 -10.61 24.83
CA VAL A 7 -27.38 -9.97 26.13
C VAL A 7 -26.80 -8.58 25.89
N LEU A 8 -27.65 -7.59 26.15
CA LEU A 8 -27.26 -6.21 26.44
C LEU A 8 -26.74 -6.18 27.92
N LEU A 9 -25.69 -5.39 28.17
CA LEU A 9 -25.50 -4.78 29.49
C LEU A 9 -24.89 -3.38 29.36
N ALA A 10 -25.62 -2.44 29.87
CA ALA A 10 -25.30 -1.01 29.97
C ALA A 10 -24.70 -0.69 31.34
N SER A 11 -23.84 0.31 31.35
CA SER A 11 -23.58 1.36 32.35
C SER A 11 -23.32 0.98 33.82
N MET A 12 -22.24 1.54 34.40
CA MET A 12 -22.35 2.44 35.56
C MET A 12 -21.03 3.20 35.81
N MET A 13 -21.15 4.52 35.84
CA MET A 13 -20.17 5.46 36.43
C MET A 13 -20.12 5.30 37.97
N ALA A 14 -18.96 5.49 38.54
CA ALA A 14 -18.84 5.94 39.92
C ALA A 14 -17.57 6.81 40.10
N ALA A 15 -17.79 8.09 40.29
CA ALA A 15 -16.79 9.04 40.74
C ALA A 15 -16.63 8.92 42.24
N THR A 16 -15.39 8.91 42.73
CA THR A 16 -15.11 9.26 44.13
C THR A 16 -13.87 10.16 44.21
N ALA A 17 -14.11 11.40 44.55
CA ALA A 17 -13.11 12.35 44.96
C ALA A 17 -12.73 12.07 46.42
N LEU A 18 -11.42 12.11 46.73
CA LEU A 18 -10.96 12.30 48.11
C LEU A 18 -9.79 13.29 48.12
N VAL A 19 -10.07 14.38 48.79
CA VAL A 19 -9.14 15.48 49.14
C VAL A 19 -8.29 15.02 50.33
N GLY A 20 -6.98 15.28 50.26
CA GLY A 20 -6.06 15.14 51.38
C GLY A 20 -4.91 16.12 51.26
N CYS A 21 -4.91 17.12 52.12
CA CYS A 21 -3.97 18.23 52.18
C CYS A 21 -2.75 17.87 53.05
N GLY A 22 -1.57 18.36 52.72
CA GLY A 22 -0.55 18.70 53.70
C GLY A 22 0.89 18.34 53.36
N GLY A 23 1.77 19.37 53.20
CA GLY A 23 3.19 19.27 53.56
C GLY A 23 4.20 19.79 52.55
N SER A 24 4.75 20.93 52.84
CA SER A 24 5.73 21.80 52.19
C SER A 24 7.02 21.14 51.66
N GLY A 25 7.53 21.68 50.52
CA GLY A 25 8.96 22.00 50.32
C GLY A 25 9.67 21.08 49.31
N ASP A 26 9.83 21.45 48.07
CA ASP A 26 11.06 21.93 47.46
C ASP A 26 10.85 22.19 45.96
N SER A 27 11.35 23.30 45.49
CA SER A 27 11.29 23.73 44.11
C SER A 27 12.29 22.92 43.25
N SER A 28 11.79 22.04 42.42
CA SER A 28 12.49 21.61 41.24
C SER A 28 11.64 21.96 40.02
N THR A 29 12.16 22.83 39.18
CA THR A 29 11.63 23.26 37.92
C THR A 29 11.53 22.04 36.98
N ALA A 30 10.35 21.43 36.93
CA ALA A 30 10.03 20.46 35.90
C ALA A 30 9.79 21.27 34.61
N SER A 31 10.74 21.22 33.69
CA SER A 31 10.52 21.62 32.32
C SER A 31 9.43 20.73 31.75
N LYS A 32 8.29 21.32 31.40
CA LYS A 32 7.29 20.66 30.56
C LYS A 32 7.93 20.48 29.19
N THR A 33 8.40 19.29 28.90
CA THR A 33 8.66 18.86 27.53
C THR A 33 7.28 18.65 26.91
N GLU A 34 6.89 19.51 26.01
CA GLU A 34 5.74 19.27 25.14
C GLU A 34 6.06 18.00 24.36
N SER A 35 5.20 17.01 24.46
CA SER A 35 5.29 15.77 23.69
C SER A 35 5.06 16.13 22.23
N ASN A 36 6.13 16.17 21.44
CA ASN A 36 6.02 16.18 19.99
C ASN A 36 5.37 14.86 19.58
N GLY A 37 4.30 14.92 18.78
CA GLY A 37 3.51 13.78 18.32
C GLY A 37 4.22 12.79 17.38
N ASN A 38 5.53 12.83 17.31
CA ASN A 38 6.37 12.08 16.39
C ASN A 38 7.06 10.88 17.08
N GLY A 39 6.27 9.96 17.59
CA GLY A 39 6.79 8.79 18.30
C GLY A 39 7.29 9.11 19.72
N ALA A 40 7.50 8.09 20.55
CA ALA A 40 8.04 8.29 21.88
C ALA A 40 9.34 9.07 21.78
N SER A 41 9.47 10.12 22.62
CA SER A 41 10.68 10.96 22.70
C SER A 41 11.88 10.08 23.06
N ALA A 42 12.57 9.54 22.06
CA ALA A 42 13.87 8.93 22.27
C ALA A 42 14.79 10.01 22.90
N THR A 43 15.52 9.61 23.91
CA THR A 43 16.48 10.49 24.57
C THR A 43 17.88 10.22 24.00
N SER A 44 18.81 11.13 24.17
CA SER A 44 20.21 10.91 23.74
C SER A 44 20.83 9.62 24.35
N SER A 45 20.29 9.10 25.46
CA SER A 45 20.70 7.85 26.08
C SER A 45 20.24 6.60 25.29
N ASP A 46 19.21 6.68 24.46
CA ASP A 46 18.67 5.54 23.70
C ASP A 46 19.60 5.11 22.57
N PHE A 47 20.49 6.01 22.12
CA PHE A 47 21.57 5.68 21.18
C PHE A 47 22.66 4.78 21.79
N GLY A 48 22.70 4.63 23.13
CA GLY A 48 23.74 3.87 23.83
C GLY A 48 25.13 4.41 23.53
N ASP A 49 26.06 3.50 23.16
CA ASP A 49 27.46 3.84 22.85
C ASP A 49 27.66 4.24 21.37
N GLU A 50 26.58 4.34 20.57
CA GLU A 50 26.70 4.75 19.19
C GLU A 50 27.06 6.23 19.09
N ASP A 51 28.16 6.53 18.35
CA ASP A 51 28.67 7.87 18.11
C ASP A 51 29.17 8.00 16.66
N ASN A 52 29.28 9.24 16.17
CA ASN A 52 29.60 9.51 14.75
C ASN A 52 28.73 8.66 13.80
N ILE A 53 27.43 8.70 14.04
CA ILE A 53 26.41 7.89 13.40
C ILE A 53 26.31 8.25 11.93
N THR A 54 26.39 7.26 11.05
CA THR A 54 26.17 7.42 9.61
C THR A 54 25.14 6.44 9.15
N LEU A 55 23.99 6.93 8.65
CA LEU A 55 22.87 6.11 8.21
C LEU A 55 22.56 6.37 6.73
N LYS A 56 22.17 5.33 6.03
CA LYS A 56 21.60 5.40 4.69
C LYS A 56 20.12 5.04 4.75
N VAL A 57 19.29 5.85 4.13
CA VAL A 57 17.83 5.65 4.00
C VAL A 57 17.49 5.41 2.54
N TRP A 58 16.67 4.40 2.25
CA TRP A 58 16.04 4.22 0.95
C TRP A 58 14.60 4.72 0.98
N ALA A 59 14.28 5.61 0.04
CA ALA A 59 12.94 6.16 -0.17
C ALA A 59 12.60 6.17 -1.67
N PRO A 60 11.32 6.10 -2.07
CA PRO A 60 10.95 6.21 -3.47
C PRO A 60 11.31 7.58 -4.04
N ASP A 61 11.62 7.62 -5.36
CA ASP A 61 12.18 8.81 -6.02
C ASP A 61 11.34 10.08 -5.79
N ASN A 62 10.02 9.95 -5.86
CA ASN A 62 9.08 11.06 -5.64
C ASN A 62 8.97 11.53 -4.17
N ALA A 63 9.56 10.81 -3.22
CA ALA A 63 9.53 11.14 -1.79
C ALA A 63 10.91 11.50 -1.22
N VAL A 64 12.00 11.40 -1.99
CA VAL A 64 13.37 11.64 -1.51
C VAL A 64 13.47 12.99 -0.81
N SER A 65 12.94 14.07 -1.39
CA SER A 65 13.02 15.41 -0.79
C SER A 65 12.27 15.54 0.54
N THR A 66 11.14 14.84 0.68
CA THR A 66 10.34 14.81 1.93
C THR A 66 11.11 14.04 3.01
N PHE A 67 11.66 12.87 2.67
CA PHE A 67 12.50 12.10 3.60
C PHE A 67 13.79 12.84 4.00
N GLU A 68 14.43 13.56 3.09
CA GLU A 68 15.59 14.43 3.43
C GLU A 68 15.21 15.48 4.46
N LYS A 69 14.09 16.18 4.28
CA LYS A 69 13.58 17.17 5.21
C LYS A 69 13.25 16.56 6.58
N GLU A 70 12.59 15.40 6.61
CA GLU A 70 12.29 14.65 7.83
C GLU A 70 13.58 14.20 8.55
N CYS A 71 14.59 13.71 7.82
CA CYS A 71 15.89 13.34 8.36
C CYS A 71 16.65 14.55 8.95
N GLU A 72 16.57 15.72 8.32
CA GLU A 72 17.14 16.96 8.91
C GLU A 72 16.40 17.37 10.19
N ALA A 73 15.06 17.27 10.21
CA ALA A 73 14.26 17.51 11.42
C ALA A 73 14.62 16.51 12.53
N PHE A 74 14.81 15.24 12.20
CA PHE A 74 15.30 14.23 13.14
C PHE A 74 16.65 14.61 13.77
N LYS A 75 17.62 15.01 12.97
CA LYS A 75 18.95 15.44 13.46
C LYS A 75 18.85 16.62 14.41
N ALA A 76 17.93 17.54 14.14
CA ALA A 76 17.72 18.72 15.00
C ALA A 76 17.20 18.38 16.40
N LEU A 77 16.56 17.21 16.60
CA LEU A 77 16.12 16.73 17.91
C LEU A 77 17.30 16.28 18.80
N TYR A 78 18.46 15.97 18.21
CA TYR A 78 19.62 15.42 18.91
C TYR A 78 20.89 16.24 18.63
N PRO A 79 20.92 17.54 19.02
CA PRO A 79 22.03 18.43 18.69
C PRO A 79 23.40 18.02 19.30
N ASP A 80 23.35 17.19 20.35
CA ASP A 80 24.54 16.66 21.02
C ASP A 80 25.12 15.40 20.37
N LYS A 81 24.42 14.85 19.36
CA LYS A 81 24.85 13.68 18.61
C LYS A 81 25.37 14.09 17.24
N LYS A 82 26.45 13.47 16.81
CA LYS A 82 26.93 13.64 15.43
C LYS A 82 26.28 12.58 14.55
N ILE A 83 25.25 13.01 13.83
CA ILE A 83 24.44 12.16 12.96
C ILE A 83 24.55 12.68 11.53
N ASP A 84 24.92 11.78 10.61
CA ASP A 84 24.90 12.00 9.16
C ASP A 84 23.94 11.01 8.51
N ILE A 85 22.99 11.49 7.71
CA ILE A 85 21.98 10.67 7.07
C ILE A 85 21.96 11.00 5.57
N THR A 86 22.07 9.96 4.74
CA THR A 86 21.96 10.07 3.29
C THR A 86 20.69 9.36 2.83
N VAL A 87 19.81 10.10 2.16
CA VAL A 87 18.61 9.52 1.52
C VAL A 87 18.95 9.19 0.06
N VAL A 88 18.60 7.97 -0.36
CA VAL A 88 18.89 7.47 -1.72
C VAL A 88 17.58 6.95 -2.33
N ALA A 89 17.33 7.33 -3.58
CA ALA A 89 16.18 6.86 -4.34
C ALA A 89 16.23 5.33 -4.53
N GLN A 90 15.19 4.64 -4.10
CA GLN A 90 14.99 3.20 -4.27
C GLN A 90 13.51 2.89 -4.23
N THR A 91 13.02 2.11 -5.21
CA THR A 91 11.62 1.69 -5.22
C THR A 91 11.35 0.68 -4.11
N GLU A 92 10.19 0.74 -3.48
CA GLU A 92 9.78 -0.25 -2.47
C GLU A 92 9.64 -1.66 -3.08
N LYS A 93 9.32 -1.75 -4.38
CA LYS A 93 9.22 -3.02 -5.12
C LYS A 93 10.55 -3.79 -5.14
N ASP A 94 11.67 -3.09 -5.31
CA ASP A 94 12.98 -3.70 -5.50
C ASP A 94 13.81 -3.76 -4.20
N ALA A 95 13.33 -3.15 -3.12
CA ALA A 95 14.07 -2.99 -1.87
C ALA A 95 14.53 -4.34 -1.29
N ALA A 96 13.63 -5.34 -1.23
CA ALA A 96 13.98 -6.67 -0.72
C ALA A 96 15.04 -7.36 -1.58
N THR A 97 14.91 -7.30 -2.91
CA THR A 97 15.88 -7.90 -3.83
C THR A 97 17.27 -7.29 -3.68
N ASN A 98 17.33 -5.96 -3.57
CA ASN A 98 18.59 -5.25 -3.39
C ASN A 98 19.21 -5.51 -2.02
N LEU A 99 18.40 -5.57 -0.95
CA LEU A 99 18.87 -5.90 0.40
C LEU A 99 19.40 -7.34 0.46
N LEU A 100 18.71 -8.29 -0.16
CA LEU A 100 19.13 -9.71 -0.21
C LEU A 100 20.40 -9.92 -1.04
N THR A 101 20.64 -9.08 -2.03
CA THR A 101 21.86 -9.15 -2.87
C THR A 101 23.10 -8.79 -2.06
N ASP A 102 23.07 -7.70 -1.29
CA ASP A 102 24.17 -7.28 -0.41
C ASP A 102 23.63 -6.43 0.74
N ALA A 103 23.25 -7.08 1.84
CA ALA A 103 22.76 -6.39 3.03
C ALA A 103 23.79 -5.44 3.65
N SER A 104 25.09 -5.70 3.48
CA SER A 104 26.16 -4.86 4.06
C SER A 104 26.35 -3.52 3.33
N ALA A 105 26.03 -3.46 2.04
CA ALA A 105 26.08 -2.27 1.20
C ALA A 105 24.72 -1.56 1.07
N ALA A 106 23.63 -2.22 1.48
CA ALA A 106 22.27 -1.71 1.42
C ALA A 106 22.03 -0.53 2.39
N ALA A 107 20.80 -0.02 2.43
CA ALA A 107 20.42 1.00 3.39
C ALA A 107 20.26 0.43 4.80
N ASP A 108 20.46 1.26 5.82
CA ASP A 108 20.23 0.94 7.23
C ASP A 108 18.74 0.95 7.55
N VAL A 109 18.00 1.90 6.91
CA VAL A 109 16.56 2.09 7.01
C VAL A 109 15.98 2.12 5.59
N PHE A 110 14.93 1.35 5.31
CA PHE A 110 14.43 1.20 3.95
C PHE A 110 12.91 1.02 3.87
N GLY A 111 12.30 1.68 2.88
CA GLY A 111 10.90 1.48 2.52
C GLY A 111 10.69 0.21 1.70
N PHE A 112 9.61 -0.54 1.95
CA PHE A 112 9.27 -1.75 1.19
C PHE A 112 7.77 -2.08 1.25
N ALA A 113 7.26 -2.84 0.27
CA ALA A 113 5.87 -3.29 0.21
C ALA A 113 5.64 -4.54 1.07
N SER A 114 4.44 -4.68 1.62
CA SER A 114 4.10 -5.66 2.66
C SER A 114 4.28 -7.13 2.27
N ASP A 115 4.17 -7.49 0.99
CA ASP A 115 4.43 -8.84 0.46
C ASP A 115 5.87 -9.32 0.65
N GLN A 116 6.82 -8.38 0.82
CA GLN A 116 8.23 -8.70 0.96
C GLN A 116 8.64 -9.09 2.39
N LEU A 117 7.77 -8.85 3.38
CA LEU A 117 8.12 -9.01 4.80
C LEU A 117 8.55 -10.43 5.15
N ASN A 118 7.80 -11.43 4.71
CA ASN A 118 8.14 -12.85 4.96
C ASN A 118 9.51 -13.22 4.38
N LYS A 119 9.79 -12.80 3.15
CA LYS A 119 11.06 -13.07 2.47
C LYS A 119 12.23 -12.44 3.21
N LEU A 120 12.08 -11.18 3.64
CA LEU A 120 13.11 -10.45 4.40
C LEU A 120 13.36 -11.09 5.78
N GLN A 121 12.30 -11.49 6.47
CA GLN A 121 12.39 -12.11 7.79
C GLN A 121 13.01 -13.51 7.71
N THR A 122 12.57 -14.35 6.77
CA THR A 122 13.10 -15.70 6.55
C THR A 122 14.59 -15.67 6.21
N ALA A 123 15.03 -14.68 5.42
CA ALA A 123 16.44 -14.47 5.11
C ALA A 123 17.26 -13.86 6.26
N GLY A 124 16.60 -13.41 7.33
CA GLY A 124 17.26 -12.81 8.49
C GLY A 124 17.91 -11.45 8.22
N VAL A 125 17.49 -10.73 7.16
CA VAL A 125 18.08 -9.45 6.76
C VAL A 125 17.33 -8.24 7.31
N ILE A 126 16.13 -8.43 7.88
CA ILE A 126 15.36 -7.40 8.57
C ILE A 126 15.42 -7.59 10.09
N ALA A 127 15.67 -6.54 10.82
CA ALA A 127 15.68 -6.56 12.29
C ALA A 127 14.24 -6.50 12.85
N GLN A 128 13.99 -7.16 13.98
CA GLN A 128 12.75 -6.97 14.72
C GLN A 128 12.63 -5.51 15.16
N ALA A 129 11.42 -4.93 15.05
CA ALA A 129 11.17 -3.56 15.48
C ALA A 129 11.33 -3.40 16.99
N ALA A 130 12.17 -2.44 17.41
CA ALA A 130 12.44 -2.19 18.83
C ALA A 130 11.29 -1.45 19.52
N TYR A 131 10.47 -0.71 18.78
CA TYR A 131 9.38 0.15 19.30
C TYR A 131 8.00 -0.47 19.10
N ALA A 132 7.86 -1.79 19.32
CA ALA A 132 6.62 -2.56 19.11
C ALA A 132 5.42 -2.00 19.88
N GLU A 133 5.64 -1.48 21.10
CA GLU A 133 4.57 -0.89 21.92
C GLU A 133 4.06 0.43 21.32
N ASP A 134 4.97 1.28 20.83
CA ASP A 134 4.61 2.56 20.19
C ASP A 134 3.85 2.32 18.90
N ILE A 135 4.35 1.40 18.05
CA ILE A 135 3.70 0.96 16.82
C ILE A 135 2.26 0.51 17.12
N SER A 136 2.08 -0.39 18.10
CA SER A 136 0.77 -0.95 18.44
C SER A 136 -0.22 0.08 18.98
N LYS A 137 0.26 1.20 19.54
CA LYS A 137 -0.59 2.27 20.08
C LYS A 137 -1.00 3.30 19.04
N ARG A 138 -0.12 3.58 18.07
CA ARG A 138 -0.31 4.70 17.14
C ARG A 138 -0.88 4.28 15.79
N ASP A 139 -0.57 3.05 15.33
CA ASP A 139 -0.92 2.59 13.99
C ASP A 139 -2.20 1.74 14.00
N THR A 140 -2.87 1.62 12.86
CA THR A 140 -4.09 0.82 12.70
C THR A 140 -3.84 -0.65 13.01
N ALA A 141 -4.82 -1.35 13.58
CA ALA A 141 -4.68 -2.76 13.95
C ALA A 141 -4.33 -3.65 12.75
N GLU A 142 -4.87 -3.31 11.58
CA GLU A 142 -4.63 -4.01 10.33
C GLU A 142 -3.18 -3.86 9.86
N SER A 143 -2.63 -2.64 9.91
CA SER A 143 -1.23 -2.40 9.51
C SER A 143 -0.24 -3.03 10.49
N VAL A 144 -0.55 -3.01 11.80
CA VAL A 144 0.24 -3.70 12.82
C VAL A 144 0.20 -5.20 12.61
N SER A 145 -0.98 -5.77 12.32
CA SER A 145 -1.14 -7.19 12.00
C SER A 145 -0.30 -7.58 10.78
N ALA A 146 -0.34 -6.76 9.72
CA ALA A 146 0.44 -6.99 8.50
C ALA A 146 1.97 -6.88 8.71
N ALA A 147 2.41 -6.10 9.70
CA ALA A 147 3.82 -5.97 10.09
C ALA A 147 4.31 -7.07 11.07
N THR A 148 3.41 -8.00 11.47
CA THR A 148 3.66 -8.99 12.53
C THR A 148 3.81 -10.38 11.93
N LEU A 149 4.93 -11.04 12.25
CA LEU A 149 5.19 -12.44 11.94
C LEU A 149 5.51 -13.19 13.24
N ASP A 150 4.89 -14.35 13.45
CA ASP A 150 5.07 -15.19 14.65
C ASP A 150 4.93 -14.40 15.98
N GLY A 151 3.98 -13.47 16.01
CA GLY A 151 3.69 -12.63 17.18
C GLY A 151 4.73 -11.55 17.47
N LYS A 152 5.64 -11.25 16.53
CA LYS A 152 6.66 -10.20 16.63
C LYS A 152 6.50 -9.20 15.49
N ILE A 153 6.61 -7.91 15.80
CA ILE A 153 6.60 -6.85 14.80
C ILE A 153 8.00 -6.72 14.21
N TYR A 154 8.10 -6.78 12.86
CA TYR A 154 9.37 -6.68 12.13
C TYR A 154 9.49 -5.42 11.29
N ALA A 155 8.42 -4.66 11.16
CA ALA A 155 8.43 -3.44 10.36
C ALA A 155 7.64 -2.33 11.04
N TYR A 156 7.94 -1.10 10.66
CA TYR A 156 7.25 0.11 11.09
C TYR A 156 6.21 0.49 10.04
N PRO A 157 4.90 0.46 10.33
CA PRO A 157 3.87 0.84 9.37
C PRO A 157 4.02 2.29 8.91
N GLU A 158 4.03 2.48 7.61
CA GLU A 158 4.18 3.79 6.96
C GLU A 158 2.87 4.23 6.32
N THR A 159 2.33 3.41 5.40
CA THR A 159 1.05 3.68 4.75
C THR A 159 0.11 2.48 4.77
N GLY A 160 -1.21 2.75 4.68
CA GLY A 160 -2.27 1.74 4.55
C GLY A 160 -3.00 1.79 3.22
N ASP A 161 -2.43 2.46 2.21
CA ASP A 161 -3.06 2.78 0.94
C ASP A 161 -2.36 2.16 -0.29
N ASN A 162 -1.50 1.16 -0.10
CA ASN A 162 -0.81 0.52 -1.22
C ASN A 162 -1.80 -0.27 -2.09
N GLY A 163 -2.58 0.46 -2.87
CA GLY A 163 -3.63 -0.02 -3.73
C GLY A 163 -3.82 0.86 -4.96
N TYR A 164 -4.78 0.50 -5.80
CA TYR A 164 -5.08 1.23 -7.02
C TYR A 164 -6.57 1.50 -7.14
N TYR A 165 -6.90 2.54 -7.90
CA TYR A 165 -8.23 3.09 -8.05
C TYR A 165 -8.47 3.54 -9.49
N LEU A 166 -9.71 3.88 -9.84
CA LEU A 166 -10.05 4.51 -11.11
C LEU A 166 -9.80 6.03 -11.00
N VAL A 167 -8.85 6.54 -11.80
CA VAL A 167 -8.66 7.98 -12.02
C VAL A 167 -9.26 8.38 -13.35
N TYR A 168 -9.96 9.55 -13.41
CA TYR A 168 -10.60 9.99 -14.64
C TYR A 168 -10.73 11.51 -14.73
N ASP A 169 -10.79 12.00 -15.97
CA ASP A 169 -11.14 13.38 -16.32
C ASP A 169 -12.67 13.53 -16.31
N LYS A 170 -13.23 14.28 -15.34
CA LYS A 170 -14.67 14.54 -15.22
C LYS A 170 -15.29 15.22 -16.43
N SER A 171 -14.48 15.85 -17.28
CA SER A 171 -14.96 16.40 -18.55
C SER A 171 -15.18 15.33 -19.62
N VAL A 172 -14.68 14.09 -19.41
CA VAL A 172 -14.77 12.96 -20.33
C VAL A 172 -15.67 11.86 -19.77
N VAL A 173 -15.46 11.47 -18.51
CA VAL A 173 -16.18 10.41 -17.81
C VAL A 173 -16.94 11.03 -16.63
N SER A 174 -18.26 10.89 -16.60
CA SER A 174 -19.06 11.35 -15.44
C SER A 174 -18.90 10.42 -14.25
N ASP A 175 -19.21 10.93 -13.03
CA ASP A 175 -19.16 10.13 -11.80
C ASP A 175 -20.11 8.89 -11.88
N GLU A 176 -21.22 8.96 -12.63
CA GLU A 176 -22.11 7.82 -12.87
C GLU A 176 -21.47 6.78 -13.79
N GLN A 177 -20.83 7.23 -14.89
CA GLN A 177 -20.13 6.33 -15.83
C GLN A 177 -18.93 5.63 -15.20
N ALA A 178 -18.29 6.25 -14.21
CA ALA A 178 -17.16 5.67 -13.47
C ALA A 178 -17.54 4.38 -12.71
N GLY A 179 -18.83 4.07 -12.56
CA GLY A 179 -19.32 2.87 -11.89
C GLY A 179 -19.28 1.58 -12.72
N ARG A 180 -19.15 1.68 -14.07
CA ARG A 180 -19.12 0.52 -14.98
C ARG A 180 -17.98 0.63 -15.98
N PHE A 181 -17.22 -0.44 -16.14
CA PHE A 181 -16.03 -0.44 -17.01
C PHE A 181 -16.38 -0.21 -18.49
N GLU A 182 -17.50 -0.80 -18.94
CA GLU A 182 -18.03 -0.57 -20.28
C GLU A 182 -18.32 0.91 -20.53
N ASP A 183 -18.96 1.59 -19.56
CA ASP A 183 -19.35 2.99 -19.68
C ASP A 183 -18.11 3.92 -19.64
N VAL A 184 -17.10 3.59 -18.84
CA VAL A 184 -15.81 4.30 -18.83
C VAL A 184 -15.13 4.22 -20.19
N LEU A 185 -15.05 3.01 -20.77
CA LEU A 185 -14.41 2.81 -22.08
C LEU A 185 -15.20 3.50 -23.21
N GLU A 186 -16.54 3.44 -23.18
CA GLU A 186 -17.37 4.13 -24.15
C GLU A 186 -17.24 5.64 -24.05
N ALA A 187 -17.20 6.20 -22.83
CA ALA A 187 -17.00 7.64 -22.62
C ALA A 187 -15.62 8.09 -23.14
N CYS A 188 -14.56 7.33 -22.86
CA CYS A 188 -13.22 7.60 -23.40
C CYS A 188 -13.24 7.56 -24.93
N LYS A 189 -13.86 6.55 -25.54
CA LYS A 189 -13.98 6.39 -26.99
C LYS A 189 -14.76 7.55 -27.62
N ALA A 190 -15.90 7.91 -27.06
CA ALA A 190 -16.74 9.01 -27.52
C ALA A 190 -16.00 10.35 -27.43
N GLY A 191 -15.19 10.55 -26.37
CA GLY A 191 -14.34 11.73 -26.20
C GLY A 191 -13.05 11.71 -27.04
N GLY A 192 -12.78 10.64 -27.82
CA GLY A 192 -11.53 10.47 -28.58
C GLY A 192 -10.31 10.34 -27.67
N LYS A 193 -10.49 9.81 -26.45
CA LYS A 193 -9.45 9.66 -25.42
C LYS A 193 -9.06 8.19 -25.24
N LYS A 194 -7.94 7.98 -24.56
CA LYS A 194 -7.47 6.65 -24.16
C LYS A 194 -7.91 6.34 -22.72
N PHE A 195 -8.10 5.06 -22.47
CA PHE A 195 -8.06 4.44 -21.15
C PHE A 195 -6.73 3.74 -21.00
N ILE A 196 -6.01 3.99 -19.89
CA ILE A 196 -4.66 3.45 -19.68
C ILE A 196 -4.62 2.68 -18.35
N MET A 197 -4.03 1.48 -18.37
CA MET A 197 -3.61 0.71 -17.21
C MET A 197 -2.36 -0.09 -17.54
N ASN A 198 -1.67 -0.61 -16.54
CA ASN A 198 -0.54 -1.52 -16.77
C ASN A 198 -0.99 -2.98 -16.61
N ALA A 199 -1.61 -3.54 -17.65
CA ALA A 199 -2.04 -4.95 -17.63
C ALA A 199 -0.88 -5.95 -17.67
N GLY A 200 0.33 -5.50 -18.00
CA GLY A 200 1.56 -6.31 -18.00
C GLY A 200 2.31 -6.31 -16.66
N ASP A 201 1.74 -5.76 -15.59
CA ASP A 201 2.27 -5.85 -14.23
C ASP A 201 1.35 -6.71 -13.37
N GLY A 202 1.89 -7.73 -12.70
CA GLY A 202 1.14 -8.70 -11.90
C GLY A 202 0.30 -8.08 -10.79
N PHE A 203 0.71 -6.92 -10.25
CA PHE A 203 -0.04 -6.18 -9.24
C PHE A 203 -1.39 -5.67 -9.77
N TYR A 204 -1.45 -5.26 -11.04
CA TYR A 204 -2.70 -4.87 -11.69
C TYR A 204 -3.41 -6.04 -12.36
N ALA A 205 -2.66 -6.94 -13.00
CA ALA A 205 -3.22 -8.06 -13.75
C ALA A 205 -3.99 -9.06 -12.87
N CYS A 206 -3.67 -9.17 -11.59
CA CYS A 206 -4.38 -10.05 -10.65
C CYS A 206 -5.89 -9.76 -10.56
N MET A 207 -6.32 -8.53 -10.89
CA MET A 207 -7.73 -8.18 -10.91
C MET A 207 -8.54 -9.09 -11.87
N PHE A 208 -7.92 -9.56 -12.95
CA PHE A 208 -8.60 -10.39 -13.93
C PHE A 208 -9.03 -11.74 -13.36
N THR A 209 -8.19 -12.35 -12.53
CA THR A 209 -8.49 -13.64 -11.87
C THR A 209 -9.26 -13.46 -10.57
N PHE A 210 -8.92 -12.46 -9.75
CA PHE A 210 -9.60 -12.22 -8.47
C PHE A 210 -11.07 -11.84 -8.65
N THR A 211 -11.40 -11.05 -9.69
CA THR A 211 -12.80 -10.72 -10.02
C THR A 211 -13.63 -11.95 -10.35
N GLY A 212 -13.01 -12.98 -10.93
CA GLY A 212 -13.62 -14.29 -11.19
C GLY A 212 -13.74 -15.19 -9.97
N GLY A 213 -13.24 -14.74 -8.82
CA GLY A 213 -13.33 -15.50 -7.57
C GLY A 213 -12.13 -16.41 -7.29
N LEU A 214 -11.02 -16.30 -8.03
CA LEU A 214 -9.76 -16.94 -7.62
C LEU A 214 -9.40 -16.40 -6.24
N LYS A 215 -9.20 -17.29 -5.27
CA LYS A 215 -8.89 -16.90 -3.88
C LYS A 215 -7.52 -17.39 -3.49
N THR A 216 -6.79 -16.50 -2.85
CA THR A 216 -5.55 -16.83 -2.13
C THR A 216 -5.84 -16.91 -0.63
N ASP A 217 -5.24 -17.87 0.07
CA ASP A 217 -5.39 -18.08 1.51
C ASP A 217 -4.02 -18.03 2.21
N GLY A 218 -3.26 -17.00 1.89
CA GLY A 218 -1.91 -16.83 2.42
C GLY A 218 -0.89 -17.76 1.76
N LEU A 219 0.13 -18.11 2.54
CA LEU A 219 1.21 -18.98 2.12
C LEU A 219 1.03 -20.38 2.74
N GLU A 220 1.63 -21.40 2.13
CA GLU A 220 1.74 -22.72 2.71
C GLU A 220 2.66 -22.68 3.95
N ASP A 221 2.79 -23.81 4.66
CA ASP A 221 3.58 -23.89 5.89
C ASP A 221 5.09 -23.59 5.69
N ASP A 222 5.56 -23.59 4.44
CA ASP A 222 6.93 -23.20 4.08
C ASP A 222 7.17 -21.68 4.10
N GLY A 223 6.08 -20.89 4.18
CA GLY A 223 6.11 -19.41 4.23
C GLY A 223 6.44 -18.73 2.90
N ILE A 224 6.56 -19.46 1.80
CA ILE A 224 6.94 -18.92 0.48
C ILE A 224 6.01 -19.35 -0.66
N THR A 225 5.41 -20.54 -0.60
CA THR A 225 4.54 -21.07 -1.63
C THR A 225 3.13 -20.49 -1.51
N GLN A 226 2.55 -19.99 -2.63
CA GLN A 226 1.20 -19.45 -2.64
C GLN A 226 0.17 -20.55 -2.41
N LYS A 227 -0.69 -20.34 -1.42
CA LYS A 227 -1.85 -21.18 -1.18
C LYS A 227 -3.07 -20.63 -1.89
N TYR A 228 -3.74 -21.49 -2.66
CA TYR A 228 -5.03 -21.19 -3.28
C TYR A 228 -6.12 -21.99 -2.59
N THR A 229 -7.28 -21.34 -2.34
CA THR A 229 -8.49 -21.99 -1.85
C THR A 229 -9.39 -22.41 -3.01
N ASP A 230 -10.46 -23.16 -2.69
CA ASP A 230 -11.46 -23.56 -3.67
C ASP A 230 -12.02 -22.34 -4.41
N TYR A 231 -12.04 -22.44 -5.73
CA TYR A 231 -12.63 -21.45 -6.63
C TYR A 231 -13.39 -22.17 -7.76
N ASP A 232 -14.37 -21.51 -8.34
CA ASP A 232 -15.07 -22.00 -9.52
C ASP A 232 -14.26 -21.67 -10.78
N GLU A 233 -13.61 -22.69 -11.37
CA GLU A 233 -12.81 -22.52 -12.59
C GLU A 233 -13.63 -21.92 -13.73
N ALA A 234 -14.89 -22.37 -13.91
CA ALA A 234 -15.73 -21.88 -14.99
C ALA A 234 -16.04 -20.39 -14.82
N GLU A 235 -16.21 -19.94 -13.58
CA GLU A 235 -16.46 -18.56 -13.24
C GLU A 235 -15.24 -17.66 -13.49
N VAL A 236 -14.04 -18.14 -13.11
CA VAL A 236 -12.78 -17.42 -13.40
C VAL A 236 -12.58 -17.33 -14.92
N VAL A 237 -12.74 -18.43 -15.64
CA VAL A 237 -12.62 -18.47 -17.12
C VAL A 237 -13.61 -17.51 -17.79
N ALA A 238 -14.88 -17.51 -17.38
CA ALA A 238 -15.87 -16.59 -17.92
C ALA A 238 -15.51 -15.12 -17.66
N THR A 239 -14.92 -14.82 -16.51
CA THR A 239 -14.46 -13.48 -16.16
C THR A 239 -13.25 -13.05 -17.01
N LEU A 240 -12.27 -13.94 -17.22
CA LEU A 240 -11.15 -13.70 -18.13
C LEU A 240 -11.63 -13.42 -19.55
N GLN A 241 -12.61 -14.20 -20.05
CA GLN A 241 -13.22 -13.98 -21.36
C GLN A 241 -13.93 -12.62 -21.45
N ALA A 242 -14.67 -12.24 -20.40
CA ALA A 242 -15.36 -10.94 -20.36
C ALA A 242 -14.36 -9.76 -20.42
N PHE A 243 -13.29 -9.78 -19.63
CA PHE A 243 -12.24 -8.77 -19.69
C PHE A 243 -11.56 -8.73 -21.07
N SER A 244 -11.16 -9.90 -21.59
CA SER A 244 -10.52 -9.98 -22.90
C SER A 244 -11.41 -9.43 -24.00
N LYS A 245 -12.70 -9.84 -24.01
CA LYS A 245 -13.67 -9.36 -24.99
C LYS A 245 -13.85 -7.85 -24.90
N LEU A 246 -14.06 -7.31 -23.70
CA LEU A 246 -14.24 -5.87 -23.50
C LEU A 246 -13.02 -5.08 -23.99
N ILE A 247 -11.81 -5.52 -23.66
CA ILE A 247 -10.57 -4.87 -24.09
C ILE A 247 -10.42 -4.92 -25.62
N HIS A 248 -10.75 -6.06 -26.25
CA HIS A 248 -10.68 -6.19 -27.72
C HIS A 248 -11.75 -5.34 -28.42
N ASP A 249 -12.96 -5.23 -27.87
CA ASP A 249 -14.02 -4.38 -28.42
C ASP A 249 -13.61 -2.88 -28.38
N TYR A 250 -12.73 -2.51 -27.43
CA TYR A 250 -12.21 -1.14 -27.25
C TYR A 250 -10.71 -1.01 -27.51
N LYS A 251 -10.09 -1.90 -28.30
CA LYS A 251 -8.63 -1.90 -28.54
C LYS A 251 -8.06 -0.58 -29.09
N GLY A 252 -8.88 0.21 -29.76
CA GLY A 252 -8.51 1.57 -30.20
C GLY A 252 -8.49 2.60 -29.07
N THR A 253 -9.12 2.31 -27.92
CA THR A 253 -9.27 3.17 -26.76
C THR A 253 -8.43 2.67 -25.59
N PHE A 254 -8.49 1.37 -25.28
CA PHE A 254 -7.70 0.74 -24.23
C PHE A 254 -6.21 0.68 -24.62
N GLN A 255 -5.34 0.99 -23.65
CA GLN A 255 -3.88 0.84 -23.79
C GLN A 255 -3.28 0.28 -22.52
N SER A 256 -2.38 -0.72 -22.68
CA SER A 256 -1.53 -1.19 -21.58
C SER A 256 -0.19 -0.50 -21.67
N LEU A 257 0.06 0.41 -20.76
CA LEU A 257 1.27 1.25 -20.69
C LEU A 257 1.74 1.37 -19.22
N SER A 258 2.95 1.89 -19.03
CA SER A 258 3.41 2.28 -17.69
C SER A 258 2.53 3.37 -17.08
N LEU A 259 2.47 3.45 -15.75
CA LEU A 259 1.59 4.40 -15.04
C LEU A 259 1.91 5.86 -15.36
N ASP A 260 3.17 6.21 -15.61
CA ASP A 260 3.58 7.56 -16.02
C ASP A 260 2.86 8.04 -17.28
N ALA A 261 2.39 7.10 -18.11
CA ALA A 261 1.62 7.42 -19.31
C ALA A 261 0.23 7.98 -18.97
N ILE A 262 -0.33 7.68 -17.79
CA ILE A 262 -1.64 8.20 -17.33
C ILE A 262 -1.54 9.70 -17.09
N SER A 263 -0.67 10.14 -16.17
CA SER A 263 -0.45 11.57 -15.86
C SER A 263 0.01 12.37 -17.08
N SER A 264 0.90 11.79 -17.89
CA SER A 264 1.34 12.39 -19.15
C SER A 264 0.19 12.52 -20.14
N GLY A 265 -0.66 11.49 -20.25
CA GLY A 265 -1.83 11.47 -21.10
C GLY A 265 -2.88 12.49 -20.69
N PHE A 266 -3.10 12.69 -19.40
CA PHE A 266 -3.97 13.77 -18.87
C PHE A 266 -3.40 15.15 -19.22
N SER A 267 -2.11 15.37 -18.99
CA SER A 267 -1.44 16.64 -19.33
C SER A 267 -1.53 16.98 -20.82
N GLN A 268 -1.42 15.94 -21.68
CA GLN A 268 -1.53 16.06 -23.14
C GLN A 268 -2.97 16.03 -23.64
N LYS A 269 -3.95 15.86 -22.76
CA LYS A 269 -5.38 15.69 -23.08
C LYS A 269 -5.64 14.50 -24.04
N SER A 270 -4.86 13.43 -23.94
CA SER A 270 -5.01 12.20 -24.71
C SER A 270 -5.61 11.04 -23.90
N CYS A 271 -5.54 11.09 -22.57
CA CYS A 271 -6.13 10.14 -21.63
C CYS A 271 -7.46 10.68 -21.10
N GLY A 272 -8.47 9.84 -20.96
CA GLY A 272 -9.76 10.15 -20.34
C GLY A 272 -9.94 9.48 -18.99
N ALA A 273 -9.38 8.29 -18.81
CA ALA A 273 -9.40 7.55 -17.55
C ALA A 273 -8.28 6.52 -17.48
N GLY A 274 -7.98 6.03 -16.29
CA GLY A 274 -6.99 4.97 -16.08
C GLY A 274 -7.13 4.28 -14.73
N ILE A 275 -6.45 3.15 -14.57
CA ILE A 275 -6.25 2.51 -13.25
C ILE A 275 -4.86 2.87 -12.77
N ASP A 276 -4.76 3.63 -11.69
CA ASP A 276 -3.50 4.13 -11.16
C ASP A 276 -3.36 3.88 -9.66
N GLY A 277 -2.12 3.89 -9.17
CA GLY A 277 -1.81 3.74 -7.77
C GLY A 277 -1.96 5.05 -6.98
N SER A 278 -2.24 4.93 -5.68
CA SER A 278 -2.33 6.09 -4.76
C SER A 278 -1.09 7.00 -4.79
N TRP A 279 0.07 6.43 -5.08
CA TRP A 279 1.37 7.14 -5.15
C TRP A 279 1.52 8.10 -6.34
N ASN A 280 0.64 8.03 -7.35
CA ASN A 280 0.60 8.94 -8.50
C ASN A 280 -0.45 10.05 -8.38
N THR A 281 -1.11 10.17 -7.24
CA THR A 281 -2.17 11.15 -6.99
C THR A 281 -1.76 12.59 -7.30
N VAL A 282 -0.55 13.01 -6.92
CA VAL A 282 -0.08 14.40 -7.07
C VAL A 282 0.06 14.81 -8.54
N PRO A 283 0.78 14.06 -9.41
CA PRO A 283 0.85 14.40 -10.83
C PRO A 283 -0.50 14.34 -11.53
N ASP A 284 -1.40 13.41 -11.20
CA ASP A 284 -2.72 13.31 -11.79
C ASP A 284 -3.62 14.50 -11.43
N LYS A 285 -3.69 14.87 -10.15
CA LYS A 285 -4.40 16.09 -9.69
C LYS A 285 -3.86 17.33 -10.36
N LYS A 286 -2.54 17.45 -10.51
CA LYS A 286 -1.91 18.57 -11.17
C LYS A 286 -2.32 18.67 -12.64
N ALA A 287 -2.41 17.54 -13.35
CA ALA A 287 -2.76 17.48 -14.76
C ALA A 287 -4.24 17.80 -15.00
N LEU A 288 -5.13 17.33 -14.15
CA LEU A 288 -6.59 17.44 -14.32
C LEU A 288 -7.23 18.67 -13.62
N GLY A 289 -6.59 19.20 -12.56
CA GLY A 289 -7.16 20.33 -11.80
C GLY A 289 -8.56 20.00 -11.28
N ASP A 290 -9.54 20.91 -11.54
CA ASP A 290 -10.93 20.78 -11.10
C ASP A 290 -11.68 19.59 -11.75
N ASN A 291 -11.14 19.05 -12.86
CA ASN A 291 -11.71 17.87 -13.52
C ASN A 291 -11.19 16.54 -12.94
N PHE A 292 -10.39 16.58 -11.89
CA PHE A 292 -9.90 15.36 -11.27
C PHE A 292 -11.04 14.54 -10.67
N GLY A 293 -11.18 13.29 -11.14
CA GLY A 293 -12.08 12.28 -10.60
C GLY A 293 -11.33 11.09 -10.05
N ALA A 294 -11.80 10.55 -8.93
CA ALA A 294 -11.30 9.33 -8.30
C ALA A 294 -12.48 8.48 -7.80
N ALA A 295 -12.48 7.21 -8.11
CA ALA A 295 -13.50 6.26 -7.68
C ALA A 295 -12.86 4.88 -7.38
N LYS A 296 -13.54 4.06 -6.58
CA LYS A 296 -13.20 2.63 -6.53
C LYS A 296 -13.26 2.05 -7.95
N LEU A 297 -12.66 0.90 -8.18
CA LEU A 297 -12.75 0.22 -9.48
C LEU A 297 -14.21 -0.05 -9.85
N PRO A 298 -14.56 0.07 -11.15
CA PRO A 298 -15.91 -0.14 -11.63
C PRO A 298 -16.35 -1.60 -11.50
N THR A 299 -17.59 -1.88 -11.84
CA THR A 299 -18.07 -3.24 -12.14
C THR A 299 -17.78 -3.57 -13.60
N ILE A 300 -17.73 -4.89 -13.92
CA ILE A 300 -17.69 -5.43 -15.27
C ILE A 300 -18.86 -6.39 -15.47
N ASP A 301 -19.46 -6.41 -16.67
CA ASP A 301 -20.49 -7.41 -17.02
C ASP A 301 -19.84 -8.76 -17.34
N VAL A 302 -20.24 -9.79 -16.60
CA VAL A 302 -19.85 -11.18 -16.87
C VAL A 302 -21.13 -11.99 -17.09
N ASN A 303 -21.42 -12.33 -18.34
CA ASN A 303 -22.61 -13.11 -18.72
C ASN A 303 -23.93 -12.45 -18.28
N GLY A 304 -24.02 -11.13 -18.26
CA GLY A 304 -25.23 -10.37 -17.88
C GLY A 304 -25.31 -10.09 -16.37
N GLU A 305 -24.30 -10.41 -15.59
CA GLU A 305 -24.17 -10.07 -14.18
C GLU A 305 -23.05 -9.03 -13.97
N ALA A 306 -23.39 -7.94 -13.29
CA ALA A 306 -22.40 -6.91 -12.94
C ALA A 306 -21.54 -7.38 -11.75
N LYS A 307 -20.27 -7.64 -12.00
CA LYS A 307 -19.28 -8.02 -10.97
C LYS A 307 -18.41 -6.87 -10.57
N GLN A 308 -18.24 -6.66 -9.27
CA GLN A 308 -17.27 -5.70 -8.75
C GLN A 308 -15.85 -6.18 -9.08
N ILE A 309 -15.05 -5.32 -9.72
CA ILE A 309 -13.64 -5.63 -9.96
C ILE A 309 -12.91 -5.69 -8.61
N ILE A 310 -12.23 -6.81 -8.38
CA ILE A 310 -11.45 -7.09 -7.18
C ILE A 310 -10.01 -6.67 -7.41
N SER A 311 -9.46 -5.90 -6.47
CA SER A 311 -8.08 -5.44 -6.52
C SER A 311 -7.20 -6.13 -5.49
N MET A 312 -6.01 -5.60 -5.33
CA MET A 312 -5.11 -5.87 -4.20
C MET A 312 -4.98 -4.61 -3.36
N LEU A 313 -4.86 -4.77 -2.05
CA LEU A 313 -4.56 -3.69 -1.13
C LEU A 313 -3.48 -4.16 -0.16
N GLY A 314 -2.46 -3.34 0.02
CA GLY A 314 -1.35 -3.62 0.91
C GLY A 314 -0.95 -2.42 1.76
N TYR A 315 0.19 -2.59 2.38
CA TYR A 315 0.84 -1.61 3.24
C TYR A 315 2.23 -1.33 2.70
N LYS A 316 2.74 -0.14 2.99
CA LYS A 316 4.17 0.14 2.91
C LYS A 316 4.73 0.23 4.30
N PHE A 317 5.93 -0.26 4.45
CA PHE A 317 6.62 -0.35 5.71
C PHE A 317 7.99 0.28 5.62
N ILE A 318 8.49 0.77 6.74
CA ILE A 318 9.89 1.06 6.94
C ILE A 318 10.51 -0.09 7.74
N GLY A 319 11.57 -0.69 7.20
CA GLY A 319 12.37 -1.74 7.82
C GLY A 319 13.72 -1.24 8.28
N VAL A 320 14.31 -1.96 9.21
CA VAL A 320 15.69 -1.76 9.66
C VAL A 320 16.54 -2.94 9.25
N ASN A 321 17.64 -2.67 8.57
CA ASN A 321 18.59 -3.68 8.12
C ASN A 321 19.29 -4.32 9.31
N ALA A 322 19.20 -5.67 9.43
CA ALA A 322 19.84 -6.42 10.50
C ALA A 322 21.37 -6.33 10.48
N SER A 323 21.96 -5.92 9.34
CA SER A 323 23.40 -5.72 9.17
C SER A 323 23.86 -4.28 9.40
N SER A 324 22.96 -3.37 9.83
CA SER A 324 23.33 -1.99 10.15
C SER A 324 24.45 -1.91 11.19
N LYS A 325 25.40 -1.00 10.97
CA LYS A 325 26.48 -0.70 11.93
C LYS A 325 26.00 0.15 13.10
N PHE A 326 24.84 0.80 12.94
CA PHE A 326 24.22 1.66 13.94
C PHE A 326 22.78 1.19 14.22
N PRO A 327 22.60 -0.03 14.73
CA PRO A 327 21.28 -0.65 14.83
C PRO A 327 20.31 0.11 15.74
N ARG A 328 20.79 0.74 16.82
CA ARG A 328 19.95 1.55 17.71
C ARG A 328 19.49 2.83 17.02
N SER A 329 20.42 3.55 16.41
CA SER A 329 20.13 4.78 15.67
C SER A 329 19.18 4.53 14.50
N ALA A 330 19.34 3.41 13.78
CA ALA A 330 18.45 3.00 12.71
C ALA A 330 17.02 2.72 13.21
N GLN A 331 16.88 2.07 14.38
CA GLN A 331 15.57 1.83 15.00
C GLN A 331 14.90 3.13 15.46
N ILE A 332 15.66 4.07 16.06
CA ILE A 332 15.14 5.37 16.48
C ILE A 332 14.68 6.16 15.26
N LEU A 333 15.48 6.18 14.19
CA LEU A 333 15.13 6.85 12.94
C LEU A 333 13.90 6.24 12.28
N ALA A 334 13.79 4.92 12.19
CA ALA A 334 12.64 4.24 11.62
C ALA A 334 11.35 4.54 12.40
N ASN A 335 11.42 4.56 13.75
CA ASN A 335 10.30 4.95 14.59
C ASN A 335 9.88 6.41 14.39
N TYR A 336 10.85 7.32 14.25
CA TYR A 336 10.61 8.74 13.96
C TYR A 336 9.95 8.93 12.59
N LEU A 337 10.52 8.34 11.53
CA LEU A 337 10.02 8.45 10.16
C LEU A 337 8.61 7.89 9.98
N THR A 338 8.15 6.99 10.86
CA THR A 338 6.79 6.47 10.85
C THR A 338 5.92 7.08 11.95
N GLY A 339 6.40 8.13 12.62
CA GLY A 339 5.64 8.91 13.60
C GLY A 339 4.53 9.74 12.98
N GLU A 340 3.65 10.27 13.83
CA GLU A 340 2.45 11.00 13.44
C GLU A 340 2.74 12.20 12.54
N GLU A 341 3.77 13.01 12.86
CA GLU A 341 4.11 14.20 12.09
C GLU A 341 4.62 13.87 10.69
N CYS A 342 5.52 12.88 10.55
CA CYS A 342 6.02 12.46 9.25
C CYS A 342 4.91 11.85 8.38
N GLN A 343 4.02 11.02 8.97
CA GLN A 343 2.89 10.48 8.21
C GLN A 343 1.90 11.59 7.80
N ARG A 344 1.66 12.60 8.65
CA ARG A 344 0.83 13.77 8.32
C ARG A 344 1.46 14.61 7.21
N GLU A 345 2.77 14.83 7.25
CA GLU A 345 3.50 15.56 6.22
C GLU A 345 3.38 14.87 4.87
N ARG A 346 3.60 13.54 4.83
CA ARG A 346 3.46 12.74 3.60
C ARG A 346 2.02 12.67 3.10
N ALA A 347 1.03 12.63 3.98
CA ALA A 347 -0.37 12.72 3.58
C ALA A 347 -0.68 14.07 2.92
N THR A 348 -0.07 15.15 3.42
CA THR A 348 -0.27 16.52 2.91
C THR A 348 0.50 16.76 1.60
N GLU A 349 1.78 16.38 1.54
CA GLU A 349 2.65 16.69 0.41
C GLU A 349 2.55 15.67 -0.73
N LEU A 350 2.41 14.38 -0.38
CA LEU A 350 2.43 13.27 -1.34
C LEU A 350 1.05 12.64 -1.55
N GLY A 351 0.06 12.96 -0.70
CA GLY A 351 -1.27 12.38 -0.76
C GLY A 351 -1.33 10.92 -0.29
N TRP A 352 -0.32 10.46 0.48
CA TRP A 352 -0.26 9.09 0.97
C TRP A 352 -1.26 8.84 2.10
N GLY A 353 -1.87 7.66 2.12
CA GLY A 353 -2.78 7.23 3.17
C GLY A 353 -2.01 6.69 4.37
N PRO A 354 -2.04 7.37 5.53
CA PRO A 354 -1.23 6.99 6.68
C PRO A 354 -1.71 5.69 7.33
N SER A 355 -0.80 4.96 7.96
CA SER A 355 -1.13 3.88 8.91
C SER A 355 -1.51 4.44 10.29
N ASN A 356 -1.11 5.66 10.60
CA ASN A 356 -1.36 6.30 11.90
C ASN A 356 -2.84 6.59 12.12
N GLN A 357 -3.41 6.13 13.26
CA GLN A 357 -4.84 6.25 13.58
C GLN A 357 -5.30 7.70 13.74
N THR A 358 -4.46 8.57 14.33
CA THR A 358 -4.79 9.98 14.53
C THR A 358 -4.89 10.69 13.18
N VAL A 359 -3.85 10.53 12.34
CA VAL A 359 -3.80 11.19 11.02
C VAL A 359 -4.90 10.68 10.08
N ASN A 360 -5.28 9.40 10.19
CA ASN A 360 -6.39 8.84 9.43
C ASN A 360 -7.74 9.54 9.72
N GLY A 361 -7.90 10.12 10.91
CA GLY A 361 -9.08 10.88 11.28
C GLY A 361 -9.06 12.36 10.84
N GLU A 362 -7.96 12.87 10.31
CA GLU A 362 -7.80 14.26 9.93
C GLU A 362 -8.39 14.57 8.54
N GLU A 363 -8.70 15.85 8.31
CA GLU A 363 -9.33 16.30 7.05
C GLU A 363 -8.43 16.05 5.82
N VAL A 364 -7.11 16.06 5.97
CA VAL A 364 -6.17 15.73 4.90
C VAL A 364 -6.41 14.32 4.32
N VAL A 365 -6.87 13.39 5.15
CA VAL A 365 -7.23 12.02 4.74
C VAL A 365 -8.72 11.92 4.41
N THR A 366 -9.60 12.34 5.33
CA THR A 366 -11.07 12.20 5.19
C THR A 366 -11.65 13.05 4.08
N GLY A 367 -11.00 14.15 3.71
CA GLY A 367 -11.34 15.00 2.56
C GLY A 367 -10.71 14.57 1.23
N SER A 368 -9.86 13.51 1.23
CA SER A 368 -9.19 13.05 0.01
C SER A 368 -10.08 12.09 -0.79
N ALA A 369 -10.44 12.50 -2.03
CA ALA A 369 -11.21 11.65 -2.93
C ALA A 369 -10.47 10.34 -3.26
N VAL A 370 -9.13 10.38 -3.39
CA VAL A 370 -8.31 9.19 -3.66
C VAL A 370 -8.33 8.22 -2.49
N LEU A 371 -8.05 8.72 -1.28
CA LEU A 371 -8.03 7.86 -0.09
C LEU A 371 -9.43 7.29 0.21
N THR A 372 -10.49 8.06 -0.09
CA THR A 372 -11.87 7.55 -0.05
C THR A 372 -12.07 6.43 -1.07
N ALA A 373 -11.63 6.62 -2.33
CA ALA A 373 -11.73 5.59 -3.37
C ALA A 373 -10.95 4.31 -3.01
N ILE A 374 -9.75 4.44 -2.48
CA ILE A 374 -8.93 3.31 -1.98
C ILE A 374 -9.62 2.60 -0.81
N ALA A 375 -10.16 3.33 0.16
CA ALA A 375 -10.87 2.74 1.29
C ALA A 375 -12.16 2.01 0.86
N GLU A 376 -12.89 2.55 -0.13
CA GLU A 376 -14.05 1.86 -0.72
C GLU A 376 -13.62 0.62 -1.51
N GLN A 377 -12.54 0.69 -2.28
CA GLN A 377 -11.99 -0.43 -3.02
C GLN A 377 -11.43 -1.51 -2.09
N GLY A 378 -10.87 -1.13 -0.95
CA GLY A 378 -10.35 -2.06 0.06
C GLY A 378 -11.36 -3.10 0.56
N LYS A 379 -12.66 -2.77 0.49
CA LYS A 379 -13.75 -3.72 0.79
C LYS A 379 -13.84 -4.86 -0.24
N PHE A 380 -13.20 -4.69 -1.38
CA PHE A 380 -13.16 -5.58 -2.54
C PHE A 380 -11.70 -5.85 -2.95
N ALA A 381 -10.83 -6.07 -1.98
CA ALA A 381 -9.41 -6.29 -2.24
C ALA A 381 -8.89 -7.55 -1.54
N VAL A 382 -7.90 -8.17 -2.16
CA VAL A 382 -7.10 -9.24 -1.57
C VAL A 382 -5.93 -8.62 -0.81
N PRO A 383 -5.64 -9.05 0.43
CA PRO A 383 -4.50 -8.51 1.19
C PRO A 383 -3.16 -8.88 0.55
N GLN A 384 -2.35 -7.88 0.22
CA GLN A 384 -1.03 -8.08 -0.42
C GLN A 384 -0.05 -8.88 0.46
N VAL A 385 -0.15 -8.73 1.77
CA VAL A 385 0.73 -9.43 2.73
C VAL A 385 0.63 -10.96 2.64
N SER A 386 -0.47 -11.46 2.07
CA SER A 386 -0.73 -12.90 1.88
C SER A 386 -0.25 -13.43 0.52
N ILE A 387 0.52 -12.66 -0.23
CA ILE A 387 0.93 -12.98 -1.60
C ILE A 387 2.39 -13.45 -1.64
N ALA A 388 2.64 -14.58 -2.30
CA ALA A 388 3.97 -15.11 -2.54
C ALA A 388 4.78 -14.21 -3.49
N SER A 389 6.09 -14.16 -3.34
CA SER A 389 6.97 -13.40 -4.25
C SER A 389 6.94 -13.91 -5.70
N THR A 390 6.62 -15.19 -5.89
CA THR A 390 6.49 -15.85 -7.19
C THR A 390 5.19 -15.49 -7.93
N PHE A 391 4.26 -14.80 -7.27
CA PHE A 391 2.94 -14.46 -7.81
C PHE A 391 3.00 -13.48 -9.00
N TRP A 392 3.97 -12.57 -9.01
CA TRP A 392 3.94 -11.37 -9.84
C TRP A 392 4.13 -11.66 -11.33
N ASP A 393 5.20 -12.37 -11.72
CA ASP A 393 5.54 -12.63 -13.13
C ASP A 393 4.52 -13.52 -13.85
N PRO A 394 3.99 -14.62 -13.25
CA PRO A 394 2.92 -15.39 -13.87
C PRO A 394 1.64 -14.59 -14.10
N ASN A 395 1.25 -13.70 -13.17
CA ASN A 395 0.09 -12.83 -13.35
C ASN A 395 0.34 -11.73 -14.40
N ALA A 396 1.55 -11.17 -14.47
CA ALA A 396 1.94 -10.25 -15.53
C ALA A 396 1.84 -10.91 -16.91
N ASN A 397 2.31 -12.17 -17.03
CA ASN A 397 2.19 -12.95 -18.26
C ASN A 397 0.73 -13.24 -18.62
N LEU A 398 -0.12 -13.58 -17.64
CA LEU A 398 -1.57 -13.73 -17.84
C LEU A 398 -2.17 -12.45 -18.41
N GLY A 399 -1.88 -11.30 -17.81
CA GLY A 399 -2.38 -10.00 -18.26
C GLY A 399 -1.96 -9.69 -19.70
N ASN A 400 -0.69 -9.90 -20.05
CA ASN A 400 -0.18 -9.69 -21.40
C ASN A 400 -0.88 -10.61 -22.42
N LYS A 401 -1.09 -11.89 -22.09
CA LYS A 401 -1.78 -12.83 -22.98
C LYS A 401 -3.26 -12.51 -23.14
N LEU A 402 -3.92 -12.03 -22.08
CA LEU A 402 -5.34 -11.68 -22.10
C LEU A 402 -5.62 -10.53 -23.07
N ILE A 403 -4.71 -9.56 -23.17
CA ILE A 403 -4.88 -8.35 -24.01
C ILE A 403 -4.23 -8.46 -25.40
N ALA A 404 -3.51 -9.56 -25.69
CA ALA A 404 -2.79 -9.73 -26.94
C ALA A 404 -3.75 -9.79 -28.14
N ASP A 405 -3.42 -9.12 -29.24
CA ASP A 405 -4.26 -9.01 -30.45
C ASP A 405 -4.63 -10.36 -31.08
N GLU A 406 -3.78 -11.39 -30.90
CA GLU A 406 -4.00 -12.76 -31.39
C GLU A 406 -4.91 -13.60 -30.49
N THR A 407 -5.26 -13.13 -29.30
CA THR A 407 -6.12 -13.85 -28.36
C THR A 407 -7.57 -13.79 -28.84
N ASP A 408 -8.20 -14.96 -29.03
CA ASP A 408 -9.63 -15.06 -29.26
C ASP A 408 -10.41 -15.05 -27.95
N PRO A 409 -11.14 -13.96 -27.62
CA PRO A 409 -11.89 -13.87 -26.37
C PRO A 409 -12.97 -14.96 -26.19
N SER A 410 -13.40 -15.61 -27.27
CA SER A 410 -14.41 -16.67 -27.22
C SER A 410 -13.83 -18.06 -26.91
N ASN A 411 -12.50 -18.23 -26.95
CA ASN A 411 -11.84 -19.51 -26.76
C ASN A 411 -11.69 -19.85 -25.26
N ALA A 412 -12.70 -20.49 -24.67
CA ALA A 412 -12.70 -20.87 -23.25
C ALA A 412 -11.54 -21.83 -22.89
N ASP A 413 -11.17 -22.75 -23.78
CA ASP A 413 -10.08 -23.71 -23.53
C ASP A 413 -8.73 -22.99 -23.41
N PHE A 414 -8.51 -21.93 -24.18
CA PHE A 414 -7.31 -21.09 -24.04
C PHE A 414 -7.24 -20.44 -22.65
N PHE A 415 -8.32 -19.85 -22.16
CA PHE A 415 -8.34 -19.18 -20.85
C PHE A 415 -8.25 -20.19 -19.69
N LYS A 416 -8.83 -21.38 -19.86
CA LYS A 416 -8.66 -22.48 -18.90
C LYS A 416 -7.19 -22.91 -18.80
N GLN A 417 -6.52 -23.10 -19.93
CA GLN A 417 -5.10 -23.46 -19.93
C GLN A 417 -4.26 -22.31 -19.36
N LEU A 418 -4.55 -21.07 -19.73
CA LEU A 418 -3.85 -19.88 -19.21
C LEU A 418 -3.96 -19.76 -17.68
N LEU A 419 -5.16 -20.01 -17.13
CA LEU A 419 -5.36 -20.01 -15.68
C LEU A 419 -4.57 -21.15 -15.01
N THR A 420 -4.63 -22.37 -15.58
CA THR A 420 -3.90 -23.53 -15.07
C THR A 420 -2.39 -23.27 -15.04
N ASP A 421 -1.82 -22.77 -16.15
CA ASP A 421 -0.40 -22.46 -16.26
C ASP A 421 0.00 -21.35 -15.28
N THR A 422 -0.85 -20.33 -15.10
CA THR A 422 -0.57 -19.24 -14.17
C THR A 422 -0.48 -19.74 -12.73
N ILE A 423 -1.45 -20.57 -12.30
CA ILE A 423 -1.46 -21.14 -10.94
C ILE A 423 -0.25 -22.07 -10.74
N ALA A 424 0.07 -22.91 -11.72
CA ALA A 424 1.21 -23.81 -11.66
C ALA A 424 2.54 -23.01 -11.51
N ASN A 425 2.76 -22.01 -12.39
CA ASN A 425 3.99 -21.22 -12.37
C ASN A 425 4.16 -20.37 -11.09
N VAL A 426 3.07 -19.98 -10.42
CA VAL A 426 3.16 -19.33 -9.10
C VAL A 426 3.67 -20.29 -8.01
N ARG A 427 3.46 -21.60 -8.19
CA ARG A 427 3.83 -22.63 -7.19
C ARG A 427 5.18 -23.30 -7.43
N ASP A 428 5.72 -23.17 -8.62
CA ASP A 428 6.86 -23.98 -9.10
C ASP A 428 8.24 -23.32 -8.90
N GLU A 429 8.35 -22.13 -8.31
CA GLU A 429 9.64 -21.48 -8.01
C GLU A 429 10.07 -21.70 -6.53
#